data_4bc586025a8618f482feef016c287530
#
_entry.id   4bc586025a8618f482feef016c287530
#
_cell.length_a   1.000
_cell.length_b   1.000
_cell.length_c   1.000
_cell.angle_alpha   90.00
_cell.angle_beta   90.00
_cell.angle_gamma   90.00
#
_symmetry.space_group_name_H-M   'P 1'
#
loop_
_entity.id
_entity.type
_entity.pdbx_description
1 polymer ?
#
loop_
_entity_poly.entity_id
_entity_poly.type
_entity_poly.pdbx_seq_one_letter_code
_entity_poly.pdbx_strand_id
1 'polypeptide(L)'
;MPDRQPFDPIAEAHRQWAARWPEQADNMAAVTSVMRVQQLLLARVEDTLKPYGLTFAAYEALRLLAFTRAGALPMGKLGTRLMVHPAAVTNAIGRLEQRGLVQRQMSPADRRVVLAAITDDGRALAEEATDALNQAAFGLPGLTAEQAVEVTEVLRVIRLASGDV
;
A
#
# COMPACT_ATOMS: atom_id res chain seq x y z
N MET A 1 -14.10 39.29 -1.95
CA MET A 1 -12.82 38.89 -2.54
C MET A 1 -13.12 37.79 -3.51
N PRO A 2 -12.68 37.83 -4.79
CA PRO A 2 -12.93 36.72 -5.69
C PRO A 2 -12.17 35.50 -5.16
N ASP A 3 -12.92 34.41 -5.08
CA ASP A 3 -12.46 33.08 -4.67
C ASP A 3 -11.34 32.64 -5.62
N ARG A 4 -10.10 32.79 -5.21
CA ARG A 4 -8.96 32.34 -5.99
C ARG A 4 -8.99 30.83 -5.93
N GLN A 5 -9.48 30.16 -6.98
CA GLN A 5 -9.35 28.72 -7.10
C GLN A 5 -7.89 28.34 -6.78
N PRO A 6 -7.69 27.34 -5.92
CA PRO A 6 -6.33 26.92 -5.58
C PRO A 6 -5.57 26.54 -6.85
N PHE A 7 -4.33 26.99 -6.96
CA PHE A 7 -3.46 26.68 -8.10
C PHE A 7 -3.25 25.17 -8.20
N ASP A 8 -3.68 24.58 -9.32
CA ASP A 8 -3.45 23.18 -9.64
C ASP A 8 -2.24 23.05 -10.59
N PRO A 9 -1.09 22.57 -10.08
CA PRO A 9 0.13 22.44 -10.87
C PRO A 9 0.00 21.40 -11.98
N ILE A 10 -0.84 20.37 -11.83
CA ILE A 10 -1.04 19.33 -12.85
C ILE A 10 -1.88 19.90 -14.00
N ALA A 11 -2.95 20.63 -13.69
CA ALA A 11 -3.75 21.29 -14.69
C ALA A 11 -2.95 22.35 -15.48
N GLU A 12 -2.04 23.08 -14.82
CA GLU A 12 -1.14 24.01 -15.48
C GLU A 12 -0.16 23.29 -16.41
N ALA A 13 0.47 22.22 -15.92
CA ALA A 13 1.37 21.41 -16.73
C ALA A 13 0.65 20.81 -17.94
N HIS A 14 -0.59 20.34 -17.77
CA HIS A 14 -1.41 19.82 -18.87
C HIS A 14 -1.63 20.88 -19.97
N ARG A 15 -2.00 22.12 -19.61
CA ARG A 15 -2.18 23.21 -20.58
C ARG A 15 -0.89 23.49 -21.39
N GLN A 16 0.25 23.55 -20.72
CA GLN A 16 1.54 23.78 -21.35
C GLN A 16 1.95 22.61 -22.26
N TRP A 17 1.65 21.38 -21.82
CA TRP A 17 1.95 20.16 -22.59
C TRP A 17 1.09 20.08 -23.85
N ALA A 18 -0.22 20.38 -23.73
CA ALA A 18 -1.17 20.38 -24.83
C ALA A 18 -0.79 21.38 -25.94
N ALA A 19 -0.17 22.50 -25.59
CA ALA A 19 0.32 23.46 -26.56
C ALA A 19 1.52 22.95 -27.39
N ARG A 20 2.27 21.96 -26.90
CA ARG A 20 3.50 21.45 -27.53
C ARG A 20 3.38 20.01 -28.02
N TRP A 21 2.71 19.17 -27.24
CA TRP A 21 2.56 17.73 -27.46
C TRP A 21 1.11 17.29 -27.17
N PRO A 22 0.13 17.73 -27.96
CA PRO A 22 -1.29 17.55 -27.67
C PRO A 22 -1.68 16.08 -27.51
N GLU A 23 -1.09 15.17 -28.31
CA GLU A 23 -1.42 13.74 -28.28
C GLU A 23 -1.00 13.04 -26.97
N GLN A 24 -0.08 13.63 -26.20
CA GLN A 24 0.45 13.03 -24.97
C GLN A 24 0.05 13.81 -23.71
N ALA A 25 -0.67 14.91 -23.85
CA ALA A 25 -1.01 15.80 -22.73
C ALA A 25 -1.83 15.08 -21.65
N ASP A 26 -2.84 14.31 -22.05
CA ASP A 26 -3.71 13.56 -21.14
C ASP A 26 -2.95 12.42 -20.47
N ASN A 27 -2.09 11.71 -21.19
CA ASN A 27 -1.24 10.66 -20.63
C ASN A 27 -0.29 11.22 -19.55
N MET A 28 0.35 12.35 -19.83
CA MET A 28 1.22 13.04 -18.87
C MET A 28 0.45 13.44 -17.62
N ALA A 29 -0.72 14.05 -17.78
CA ALA A 29 -1.55 14.48 -16.64
C ALA A 29 -2.03 13.29 -15.80
N ALA A 30 -2.44 12.19 -16.43
CA ALA A 30 -2.85 10.98 -15.76
C ALA A 30 -1.70 10.37 -14.93
N VAL A 31 -0.52 10.21 -15.54
CA VAL A 31 0.66 9.64 -14.85
C VAL A 31 1.09 10.51 -13.67
N THR A 32 1.19 11.83 -13.87
CA THR A 32 1.55 12.76 -12.79
C THR A 32 0.52 12.78 -11.67
N SER A 33 -0.77 12.67 -11.99
CA SER A 33 -1.85 12.57 -11.00
C SER A 33 -1.71 11.30 -10.16
N VAL A 34 -1.49 10.15 -10.79
CA VAL A 34 -1.28 8.87 -10.08
C VAL A 34 -0.08 8.94 -9.15
N MET A 35 1.07 9.46 -9.63
CA MET A 35 2.28 9.61 -8.81
C MET A 35 2.04 10.56 -7.62
N ARG A 36 1.34 11.66 -7.83
CA ARG A 36 1.03 12.61 -6.75
C ARG A 36 0.06 12.02 -5.73
N VAL A 37 -0.99 11.35 -6.19
CA VAL A 37 -1.97 10.69 -5.32
C VAL A 37 -1.30 9.59 -4.51
N GLN A 38 -0.43 8.77 -5.11
CA GLN A 38 0.32 7.73 -4.40
C GLN A 38 1.11 8.31 -3.22
N GLN A 39 1.83 9.42 -3.41
CA GLN A 39 2.59 10.08 -2.33
C GLN A 39 1.66 10.57 -1.22
N LEU A 40 0.52 11.19 -1.57
CA LEU A 40 -0.45 11.71 -0.60
C LEU A 40 -1.11 10.60 0.20
N LEU A 41 -1.50 9.51 -0.45
CA LEU A 41 -2.13 8.37 0.20
C LEU A 41 -1.15 7.65 1.12
N LEU A 42 0.08 7.40 0.65
CA LEU A 42 1.11 6.77 1.48
C LEU A 42 1.38 7.57 2.75
N ALA A 43 1.54 8.90 2.63
CA ALA A 43 1.76 9.77 3.79
C ALA A 43 0.59 9.67 4.80
N ARG A 44 -0.65 9.73 4.33
CA ARG A 44 -1.84 9.64 5.19
C ARG A 44 -1.98 8.28 5.88
N VAL A 45 -1.73 7.21 5.14
CA VAL A 45 -1.73 5.84 5.68
C VAL A 45 -0.64 5.68 6.74
N GLU A 46 0.57 6.16 6.47
CA GLU A 46 1.67 6.09 7.43
C GLU A 46 1.44 6.98 8.66
N ASP A 47 0.83 8.15 8.51
CA ASP A 47 0.43 8.99 9.65
C ASP A 47 -0.60 8.27 10.55
N THR A 48 -1.54 7.54 9.95
CA THR A 48 -2.52 6.72 10.69
C THR A 48 -1.86 5.55 11.40
N LEU A 49 -0.84 4.92 10.79
CA LEU A 49 -0.12 3.76 11.34
C LEU A 49 0.97 4.14 12.36
N LYS A 50 1.39 5.40 12.37
CA LYS A 50 2.47 5.89 13.25
C LYS A 50 2.27 5.63 14.74
N PRO A 51 1.06 5.81 15.35
CA PRO A 51 0.82 5.49 16.75
C PRO A 51 1.06 4.01 17.09
N TYR A 52 0.90 3.12 16.12
CA TYR A 52 1.11 1.66 16.24
C TYR A 52 2.57 1.27 16.00
N GLY A 53 3.43 2.23 15.62
CA GLY A 53 4.83 1.98 15.25
C GLY A 53 4.97 1.11 14.01
N LEU A 54 4.03 1.20 13.07
CA LEU A 54 4.02 0.44 11.83
C LEU A 54 4.28 1.35 10.62
N THR A 55 5.06 0.87 9.66
CA THR A 55 5.05 1.35 8.28
C THR A 55 3.94 0.63 7.51
N PHE A 56 3.54 1.16 6.37
CA PHE A 56 2.52 0.48 5.55
C PHE A 56 2.94 -0.95 5.18
N ALA A 57 4.18 -1.16 4.75
CA ALA A 57 4.69 -2.50 4.43
C ALA A 57 4.68 -3.47 5.63
N ALA A 58 4.95 -2.99 6.85
CA ALA A 58 4.87 -3.80 8.05
C ALA A 58 3.42 -4.18 8.41
N TYR A 59 2.49 -3.24 8.26
CA TYR A 59 1.06 -3.47 8.41
C TYR A 59 0.55 -4.50 7.41
N GLU A 60 0.85 -4.34 6.11
CA GLU A 60 0.47 -5.29 5.07
C GLU A 60 0.99 -6.70 5.35
N ALA A 61 2.25 -6.82 5.82
CA ALA A 61 2.82 -8.10 6.20
C ALA A 61 2.05 -8.77 7.35
N LEU A 62 1.70 -8.02 8.41
CA LEU A 62 0.89 -8.52 9.50
C LEU A 62 -0.51 -8.94 9.03
N ARG A 63 -1.19 -8.12 8.22
CA ARG A 63 -2.53 -8.46 7.70
C ARG A 63 -2.51 -9.67 6.79
N LEU A 64 -1.50 -9.77 5.91
CA LEU A 64 -1.34 -10.91 5.04
C LEU A 64 -1.15 -12.22 5.85
N LEU A 65 -0.33 -12.17 6.91
CA LEU A 65 -0.14 -13.31 7.81
C LEU A 65 -1.43 -13.64 8.58
N ALA A 66 -2.13 -12.62 9.09
CA ALA A 66 -3.39 -12.80 9.82
C ALA A 66 -4.50 -13.43 8.97
N PHE A 67 -4.56 -13.11 7.67
CA PHE A 67 -5.54 -13.69 6.74
C PHE A 67 -5.21 -15.14 6.34
N THR A 68 -3.99 -15.61 6.58
CA THR A 68 -3.68 -17.01 6.27
C THR A 68 -4.25 -17.94 7.32
N ARG A 69 -4.79 -19.08 6.91
CA ARG A 69 -5.36 -20.09 7.83
C ARG A 69 -4.37 -20.56 8.89
N ALA A 70 -3.10 -20.67 8.55
CA ALA A 70 -2.04 -21.09 9.45
C ALA A 70 -1.38 -19.94 10.24
N GLY A 71 -1.72 -18.69 9.95
CA GLY A 71 -1.04 -17.53 10.50
C GLY A 71 0.43 -17.41 10.11
N ALA A 72 0.88 -18.17 9.11
CA ALA A 72 2.28 -18.27 8.71
C ALA A 72 2.43 -18.41 7.19
N LEU A 73 3.50 -17.84 6.65
CA LEU A 73 3.87 -17.94 5.22
C LEU A 73 5.38 -18.06 5.05
N PRO A 74 5.84 -18.78 4.00
CA PRO A 74 7.23 -18.74 3.57
C PRO A 74 7.68 -17.31 3.25
N MET A 75 8.87 -16.93 3.71
CA MET A 75 9.45 -15.60 3.47
C MET A 75 9.43 -15.19 1.99
N GLY A 76 9.74 -16.11 1.08
CA GLY A 76 9.69 -15.84 -0.36
C GLY A 76 8.28 -15.53 -0.89
N LYS A 77 7.23 -16.16 -0.32
CA LYS A 77 5.84 -15.90 -0.72
C LYS A 77 5.31 -14.56 -0.21
N LEU A 78 5.85 -14.05 0.89
CA LEU A 78 5.50 -12.71 1.39
C LEU A 78 5.87 -11.63 0.38
N GLY A 79 7.09 -11.66 -0.17
CA GLY A 79 7.55 -10.69 -1.17
C GLY A 79 6.67 -10.65 -2.42
N THR A 80 6.37 -11.81 -2.95
CA THR A 80 5.50 -11.94 -4.14
C THR A 80 4.09 -11.40 -3.88
N ARG A 81 3.52 -11.68 -2.70
CA ARG A 81 2.14 -11.26 -2.38
C ARG A 81 2.02 -9.79 -1.99
N LEU A 82 3.06 -9.22 -1.39
CA LEU A 82 3.09 -7.80 -1.03
C LEU A 82 3.57 -6.92 -2.21
N MET A 83 3.97 -7.55 -3.33
CA MET A 83 4.49 -6.84 -4.51
C MET A 83 5.62 -5.87 -4.18
N VAL A 84 6.46 -6.23 -3.18
CA VAL A 84 7.61 -5.43 -2.77
C VAL A 84 8.90 -6.23 -2.90
N HIS A 85 10.01 -5.52 -3.03
CA HIS A 85 11.32 -6.16 -3.17
C HIS A 85 11.63 -7.06 -1.96
N PRO A 86 12.21 -8.27 -2.15
CA PRO A 86 12.50 -9.22 -1.05
C PRO A 86 13.27 -8.61 0.14
N ALA A 87 14.18 -7.66 -0.12
CA ALA A 87 14.89 -6.95 0.94
C ALA A 87 13.96 -6.11 1.82
N ALA A 88 12.93 -5.48 1.25
CA ALA A 88 11.94 -4.71 2.01
C ALA A 88 11.12 -5.61 2.94
N VAL A 89 10.72 -6.80 2.45
CA VAL A 89 10.05 -7.82 3.28
C VAL A 89 10.94 -8.27 4.43
N THR A 90 12.20 -8.61 4.14
CA THR A 90 13.15 -9.07 5.15
C THR A 90 13.33 -8.03 6.25
N ASN A 91 13.44 -6.75 5.89
CA ASN A 91 13.55 -5.64 6.83
C ASN A 91 12.26 -5.44 7.64
N ALA A 92 11.10 -5.49 7.00
CA ALA A 92 9.81 -5.36 7.69
C ALA A 92 9.60 -6.49 8.70
N ILE A 93 9.79 -7.75 8.27
CA ILE A 93 9.69 -8.92 9.14
C ILE A 93 10.73 -8.89 10.28
N GLY A 94 11.97 -8.47 10.00
CA GLY A 94 12.98 -8.33 11.06
C GLY A 94 12.59 -7.33 12.14
N ARG A 95 12.00 -6.19 11.79
CA ARG A 95 11.48 -5.20 12.75
C ARG A 95 10.28 -5.73 13.54
N LEU A 96 9.37 -6.44 12.89
CA LEU A 96 8.22 -7.05 13.54
C LEU A 96 8.66 -8.16 14.52
N GLU A 97 9.68 -8.95 14.15
CA GLU A 97 10.26 -9.98 15.00
C GLU A 97 10.92 -9.39 16.26
N GLN A 98 11.69 -8.30 16.11
CA GLN A 98 12.28 -7.58 17.25
C GLN A 98 11.25 -7.06 18.25
N ARG A 99 10.02 -6.78 17.77
CA ARG A 99 8.88 -6.35 18.58
C ARG A 99 8.02 -7.52 19.10
N GLY A 100 8.37 -8.76 18.80
CA GLY A 100 7.60 -9.93 19.19
C GLY A 100 6.27 -10.12 18.45
N LEU A 101 6.03 -9.39 17.35
CA LEU A 101 4.79 -9.43 16.59
C LEU A 101 4.76 -10.54 15.53
N VAL A 102 5.92 -11.01 15.15
CA VAL A 102 6.16 -12.12 14.22
C VAL A 102 7.30 -12.97 14.75
N GLN A 103 7.29 -14.27 14.47
CA GLN A 103 8.40 -15.19 14.75
C GLN A 103 8.84 -15.85 13.45
N ARG A 104 10.14 -16.13 13.32
CA ARG A 104 10.67 -17.02 12.28
C ARG A 104 10.70 -18.44 12.79
N GLN A 105 10.19 -19.36 11.99
CA GLN A 105 10.22 -20.78 12.30
C GLN A 105 10.54 -21.61 11.05
N MET A 106 11.18 -22.77 11.25
CA MET A 106 11.38 -23.71 10.14
C MET A 106 10.06 -24.39 9.78
N SER A 107 9.83 -24.55 8.48
CA SER A 107 8.64 -25.27 8.01
C SER A 107 8.67 -26.74 8.47
N PRO A 108 7.56 -27.25 9.05
CA PRO A 108 7.48 -28.69 9.38
C PRO A 108 7.60 -29.60 8.17
N ALA A 109 7.21 -29.12 6.98
CA ALA A 109 7.24 -29.89 5.74
C ALA A 109 8.62 -29.88 5.04
N ASP A 110 9.39 -28.80 5.18
CA ASP A 110 10.75 -28.68 4.63
C ASP A 110 11.57 -27.74 5.50
N ARG A 111 12.53 -28.27 6.24
CA ARG A 111 13.41 -27.51 7.15
C ARG A 111 14.30 -26.47 6.47
N ARG A 112 14.40 -26.49 5.12
CA ARG A 112 15.11 -25.45 4.37
C ARG A 112 14.28 -24.20 4.17
N VAL A 113 12.96 -24.26 4.42
CA VAL A 113 12.03 -23.17 4.25
C VAL A 113 11.79 -22.47 5.58
N VAL A 114 12.10 -21.19 5.65
CA VAL A 114 11.81 -20.32 6.79
C VAL A 114 10.43 -19.68 6.60
N LEU A 115 9.55 -19.85 7.57
CA LEU A 115 8.25 -19.23 7.66
C LEU A 115 8.32 -17.98 8.55
N ALA A 116 7.59 -16.95 8.21
CA ALA A 116 7.18 -15.90 9.15
C ALA A 116 5.80 -16.28 9.70
N ALA A 117 5.66 -16.34 11.01
CA ALA A 117 4.41 -16.64 11.70
C ALA A 117 4.00 -15.46 12.58
N ILE A 118 2.74 -15.03 12.47
CA ILE A 118 2.20 -13.96 13.30
C ILE A 118 1.96 -14.47 14.73
N THR A 119 2.25 -13.64 15.73
CA THR A 119 1.94 -13.90 17.14
C THR A 119 0.52 -13.38 17.48
N ASP A 120 0.02 -13.71 18.68
CA ASP A 120 -1.25 -13.16 19.16
C ASP A 120 -1.17 -11.64 19.33
N ASP A 121 -0.05 -11.12 19.83
CA ASP A 121 0.21 -9.66 19.90
C ASP A 121 0.25 -9.03 18.51
N GLY A 122 0.84 -9.72 17.54
CA GLY A 122 0.85 -9.28 16.16
C GLY A 122 -0.56 -9.22 15.54
N ARG A 123 -1.42 -10.18 15.87
CA ARG A 123 -2.83 -10.18 15.46
C ARG A 123 -3.59 -9.01 16.07
N ALA A 124 -3.48 -8.84 17.38
CA ALA A 124 -4.16 -7.75 18.09
C ALA A 124 -3.76 -6.39 17.51
N LEU A 125 -2.47 -6.15 17.35
CA LEU A 125 -1.97 -4.90 16.77
C LEU A 125 -2.45 -4.70 15.31
N ALA A 126 -2.50 -5.76 14.50
CA ALA A 126 -3.00 -5.69 13.15
C ALA A 126 -4.49 -5.33 13.10
N GLU A 127 -5.32 -5.84 14.02
CA GLU A 127 -6.74 -5.48 14.14
C GLU A 127 -6.90 -4.01 14.52
N GLU A 128 -6.23 -3.55 15.59
CA GLU A 128 -6.28 -2.15 16.03
C GLU A 128 -5.86 -1.18 14.93
N ALA A 129 -4.76 -1.48 14.23
CA ALA A 129 -4.28 -0.67 13.12
C ALA A 129 -5.25 -0.68 11.92
N THR A 130 -5.93 -1.81 11.68
CA THR A 130 -6.97 -1.91 10.63
C THR A 130 -8.18 -1.05 10.95
N ASP A 131 -8.64 -1.08 12.20
CA ASP A 131 -9.77 -0.25 12.64
C ASP A 131 -9.47 1.23 12.46
N ALA A 132 -8.24 1.67 12.81
CA ALA A 132 -7.81 3.03 12.58
C ALA A 132 -7.77 3.41 11.10
N LEU A 133 -7.24 2.54 10.23
CA LEU A 133 -7.23 2.76 8.78
C LEU A 133 -8.65 2.80 8.19
N ASN A 134 -9.56 1.93 8.66
CA ASN A 134 -10.96 1.93 8.24
C ASN A 134 -11.65 3.24 8.63
N GLN A 135 -11.43 3.73 9.85
CA GLN A 135 -11.96 5.02 10.32
C GLN A 135 -11.41 6.19 9.49
N ALA A 136 -10.16 6.11 9.04
CA ALA A 136 -9.52 7.09 8.17
C ALA A 136 -9.82 6.85 6.67
N ALA A 137 -10.76 5.95 6.32
CA ALA A 137 -11.06 5.56 4.94
C ALA A 137 -9.82 5.23 4.11
N PHE A 138 -8.81 4.58 4.69
CA PHE A 138 -7.50 4.29 4.07
C PHE A 138 -6.82 5.53 3.44
N GLY A 139 -7.04 6.70 4.01
CA GLY A 139 -6.48 7.96 3.49
C GLY A 139 -7.15 8.50 2.23
N LEU A 140 -8.29 7.96 1.82
CA LEU A 140 -9.12 8.41 0.67
C LEU A 140 -10.32 9.27 1.12
N PRO A 141 -10.12 10.45 1.68
CA PRO A 141 -11.25 11.30 2.05
C PRO A 141 -11.93 11.85 0.79
N GLY A 142 -13.26 11.89 0.83
CA GLY A 142 -14.06 12.61 -0.17
C GLY A 142 -14.43 11.79 -1.42
N LEU A 143 -14.08 10.51 -1.52
CA LEU A 143 -14.64 9.61 -2.54
C LEU A 143 -15.87 8.89 -1.99
N THR A 144 -16.89 8.73 -2.87
CA THR A 144 -17.97 7.77 -2.61
C THR A 144 -17.48 6.34 -2.84
N ALA A 145 -18.24 5.35 -2.38
CA ALA A 145 -17.91 3.94 -2.62
C ALA A 145 -17.85 3.61 -4.14
N GLU A 146 -18.77 4.17 -4.92
CA GLU A 146 -18.81 4.02 -6.37
C GLU A 146 -17.55 4.59 -7.02
N GLN A 147 -17.15 5.80 -6.65
CA GLN A 147 -15.93 6.43 -7.15
C GLN A 147 -14.66 5.64 -6.78
N ALA A 148 -14.61 5.04 -5.59
CA ALA A 148 -13.49 4.19 -5.19
C ALA A 148 -13.40 2.93 -6.07
N VAL A 149 -14.55 2.34 -6.44
CA VAL A 149 -14.62 1.21 -7.39
C VAL A 149 -14.13 1.65 -8.77
N GLU A 150 -14.60 2.77 -9.29
CA GLU A 150 -14.19 3.31 -10.61
C GLU A 150 -12.68 3.54 -10.68
N VAL A 151 -12.10 4.18 -9.65
CA VAL A 151 -10.64 4.38 -9.56
C VAL A 151 -9.91 3.04 -9.57
N THR A 152 -10.39 2.06 -8.80
CA THR A 152 -9.78 0.72 -8.75
C THR A 152 -9.78 0.05 -10.13
N GLU A 153 -10.89 0.14 -10.88
CA GLU A 153 -10.99 -0.45 -12.22
C GLU A 153 -10.06 0.24 -13.22
N VAL A 154 -9.98 1.57 -13.22
CA VAL A 154 -9.04 2.30 -14.08
C VAL A 154 -7.59 1.90 -13.77
N LEU A 155 -7.21 1.86 -12.50
CA LEU A 155 -5.88 1.46 -12.09
C LEU A 155 -5.59 -0.02 -12.41
N ARG A 156 -6.62 -0.90 -12.38
CA ARG A 156 -6.49 -2.30 -12.78
C ARG A 156 -6.09 -2.44 -14.25
N VAL A 157 -6.62 -1.60 -15.15
CA VAL A 157 -6.21 -1.61 -16.57
C VAL A 157 -4.72 -1.35 -16.72
N ILE A 158 -4.18 -0.38 -15.97
CA ILE A 158 -2.74 -0.06 -15.98
C ILE A 158 -1.91 -1.23 -15.45
N ARG A 159 -2.32 -1.86 -14.36
CA ARG A 159 -1.63 -3.02 -13.78
C ARG A 159 -1.61 -4.21 -14.74
N LEU A 160 -2.75 -4.51 -15.36
CA LEU A 160 -2.84 -5.57 -16.39
C LEU A 160 -1.87 -5.33 -17.54
N ALA A 161 -1.84 -4.12 -18.08
CA ALA A 161 -0.93 -3.76 -19.16
C ALA A 161 0.55 -3.85 -18.77
N SER A 162 0.85 -3.77 -17.46
CA SER A 162 2.20 -3.87 -16.89
C SER A 162 2.57 -5.30 -16.44
N GLY A 163 1.68 -6.28 -16.59
CA GLY A 163 1.91 -7.66 -16.17
C GLY A 163 1.89 -7.87 -14.65
N ASP A 164 1.19 -6.99 -13.91
CA ASP A 164 1.09 -6.99 -12.44
C ASP A 164 -0.19 -7.72 -11.94
N VAL A 165 -0.60 -8.80 -12.59
CA VAL A 165 -1.77 -9.63 -12.24
C VAL A 165 -1.57 -11.07 -12.71
#